data_d52fffa73ddba32150fc2cb6f030a930
#
_entry.id   d52fffa73ddba32150fc2cb6f030a930
#
_cell.length_a   1.000
_cell.length_b   1.000
_cell.length_c   1.000
_cell.angle_alpha   90.00
_cell.angle_beta   90.00
_cell.angle_gamma   90.00
#
_symmetry.space_group_name_H-M   'P 1'
#
loop_
_entity.id
_entity.type
_entity.pdbx_description
1 polymer ?
#
loop_
_entity_poly.entity_id
_entity_poly.type
_entity_poly.pdbx_seq_one_letter_code
_entity_poly.pdbx_strand_id
1 'polypeptide(L)'
;QRRDKVADLLEKVDLKAEHFNRYPHEFSGGQRQRIVIARALALNPSFIICDESVSALDVSVQAQVLNLLNDLKKEFGFTIIFISHDLSVVRYISDRIMVMNKGKIEETGAADSVYFNPQSDYTKRLIASIPKGVIANHQSS
;
A
#
# COMPACT_ATOMS: atom_id res chain seq x y z
N GLN A 1 -7.09 -15.86 -25.38
CA GLN A 1 -5.97 -16.03 -24.45
C GLN A 1 -5.42 -14.72 -23.84
N ARG A 2 -5.01 -13.67 -24.63
CA ARG A 2 -4.52 -12.42 -24.05
C ARG A 2 -5.63 -11.58 -23.41
N ARG A 3 -6.78 -11.46 -24.06
CA ARG A 3 -7.93 -10.71 -23.53
C ARG A 3 -8.48 -11.35 -22.26
N ASP A 4 -8.52 -12.66 -22.19
CA ASP A 4 -9.01 -13.40 -21.03
C ASP A 4 -8.12 -13.17 -19.81
N LYS A 5 -6.79 -13.23 -19.98
CA LYS A 5 -5.83 -12.89 -18.91
C LYS A 5 -5.95 -11.45 -18.41
N VAL A 6 -6.21 -10.50 -19.31
CA VAL A 6 -6.38 -9.09 -18.91
C VAL A 6 -7.71 -8.91 -18.18
N ALA A 7 -8.79 -9.55 -18.63
CA ALA A 7 -10.07 -9.53 -17.93
C ALA A 7 -9.95 -10.11 -16.51
N ASP A 8 -9.31 -11.26 -16.35
CA ASP A 8 -9.04 -11.88 -15.04
C ASP A 8 -8.24 -10.94 -14.13
N LEU A 9 -7.21 -10.28 -14.65
CA LEU A 9 -6.40 -9.34 -13.86
C LEU A 9 -7.20 -8.07 -13.47
N LEU A 10 -8.08 -7.58 -14.33
CA LEU A 10 -8.96 -6.46 -14.00
C LEU A 10 -9.95 -6.83 -12.89
N GLU A 11 -10.54 -8.02 -12.96
CA GLU A 11 -11.42 -8.52 -11.90
C GLU A 11 -10.69 -8.68 -10.57
N LYS A 12 -9.44 -9.17 -10.60
CA LYS A 12 -8.58 -9.28 -9.40
C LYS A 12 -8.32 -7.96 -8.68
N VAL A 13 -8.37 -6.86 -9.40
CA VAL A 13 -8.20 -5.51 -8.85
C VAL A 13 -9.53 -4.75 -8.73
N ASP A 14 -10.66 -5.46 -8.68
CA ASP A 14 -12.02 -4.92 -8.58
C ASP A 14 -12.38 -3.94 -9.71
N LEU A 15 -11.89 -4.18 -10.91
CA LEU A 15 -12.27 -3.47 -12.12
C LEU A 15 -13.10 -4.37 -13.02
N LYS A 16 -14.06 -3.78 -13.74
CA LYS A 16 -14.92 -4.53 -14.65
C LYS A 16 -14.25 -4.73 -16.02
N ALA A 17 -14.59 -5.82 -16.70
CA ALA A 17 -14.10 -6.12 -18.05
C ALA A 17 -14.44 -5.00 -19.07
N GLU A 18 -15.53 -4.27 -18.87
CA GLU A 18 -15.90 -3.11 -19.70
C GLU A 18 -14.88 -1.98 -19.66
N HIS A 19 -14.05 -1.91 -18.58
CA HIS A 19 -12.98 -0.93 -18.44
C HIS A 19 -11.80 -1.17 -19.39
N PHE A 20 -11.76 -2.32 -20.06
CA PHE A 20 -10.68 -2.68 -20.98
C PHE A 20 -10.48 -1.68 -22.12
N ASN A 21 -11.56 -1.07 -22.58
CA ASN A 21 -11.55 -0.15 -23.72
C ASN A 21 -11.48 1.33 -23.32
N ARG A 22 -11.34 1.65 -22.03
CA ARG A 22 -11.26 3.03 -21.55
C ARG A 22 -9.85 3.60 -21.65
N TYR A 23 -9.77 4.89 -21.92
CA TYR A 23 -8.54 5.65 -21.88
C TYR A 23 -8.15 6.03 -20.44
N PRO A 24 -6.84 6.25 -20.15
CA PRO A 24 -6.38 6.57 -18.79
C PRO A 24 -7.08 7.76 -18.14
N HIS A 25 -7.47 8.79 -18.89
CA HIS A 25 -8.16 9.98 -18.38
C HIS A 25 -9.62 9.72 -17.95
N GLU A 26 -10.21 8.59 -18.34
CA GLU A 26 -11.58 8.19 -17.99
C GLU A 26 -11.65 7.44 -16.65
N PHE A 27 -10.51 7.24 -15.98
CA PHE A 27 -10.43 6.55 -14.70
C PHE A 27 -10.21 7.53 -13.55
N SER A 28 -10.81 7.22 -12.38
CA SER A 28 -10.49 7.88 -11.13
C SER A 28 -9.05 7.57 -10.68
N GLY A 29 -8.52 8.34 -9.72
CA GLY A 29 -7.19 8.10 -9.16
C GLY A 29 -7.03 6.68 -8.59
N GLY A 30 -8.02 6.20 -7.84
CA GLY A 30 -8.02 4.85 -7.29
C GLY A 30 -8.11 3.76 -8.35
N GLN A 31 -8.91 3.95 -9.39
CA GLN A 31 -8.99 3.03 -10.51
C GLN A 31 -7.67 2.97 -11.29
N ARG A 32 -7.02 4.12 -11.54
CA ARG A 32 -5.68 4.16 -12.15
C ARG A 32 -4.66 3.39 -11.32
N GLN A 33 -4.67 3.55 -10.00
CA GLN A 33 -3.79 2.81 -9.11
C GLN A 33 -4.03 1.30 -9.19
N ARG A 34 -5.28 0.86 -9.25
CA ARG A 34 -5.64 -0.55 -9.45
C ARG A 34 -5.12 -1.12 -10.77
N ILE A 35 -5.14 -0.33 -11.86
CA ILE A 35 -4.55 -0.73 -13.15
C ILE A 35 -3.03 -0.88 -13.03
N VAL A 36 -2.35 0.00 -12.33
CA VAL A 36 -0.90 -0.10 -12.11
C VAL A 36 -0.56 -1.39 -11.34
N ILE A 37 -1.35 -1.73 -10.32
CA ILE A 37 -1.21 -2.99 -9.58
C ILE A 37 -1.43 -4.20 -10.50
N ALA A 38 -2.50 -4.20 -11.30
CA ALA A 38 -2.78 -5.29 -12.26
C ALA A 38 -1.63 -5.47 -13.27
N ARG A 39 -1.03 -4.39 -13.74
CA ARG A 39 0.15 -4.44 -14.62
C ARG A 39 1.34 -5.11 -13.95
N ALA A 40 1.62 -4.78 -12.69
CA ALA A 40 2.69 -5.40 -11.92
C ALA A 40 2.45 -6.90 -11.75
N LEU A 41 1.23 -7.31 -11.41
CA LEU A 41 0.84 -8.71 -11.24
C LEU A 41 0.88 -9.54 -12.53
N ALA A 42 0.70 -8.91 -13.69
CA ALA A 42 0.73 -9.59 -14.99
C ALA A 42 2.06 -10.33 -15.27
N LEU A 43 3.13 -9.94 -14.58
CA LEU A 43 4.47 -10.51 -14.69
C LEU A 43 4.74 -11.64 -13.70
N ASN A 44 3.76 -12.00 -12.85
CA ASN A 44 3.91 -12.97 -11.75
C ASN A 44 5.17 -12.69 -10.88
N PRO A 45 5.28 -11.50 -10.31
CA PRO A 45 6.49 -11.09 -9.60
C PRO A 45 6.63 -11.84 -8.26
N SER A 46 7.86 -12.04 -7.80
CA SER A 46 8.16 -12.50 -6.45
C SER A 46 8.12 -11.37 -5.41
N PHE A 47 8.32 -10.12 -5.85
CA PHE A 47 8.15 -8.93 -5.01
C PHE A 47 7.71 -7.72 -5.84
N ILE A 48 7.06 -6.76 -5.17
CA ILE A 48 6.56 -5.50 -5.76
C ILE A 48 7.06 -4.35 -4.89
N ILE A 49 7.52 -3.28 -5.52
CA ILE A 49 7.85 -2.02 -4.85
C ILE A 49 6.71 -1.02 -5.08
N CYS A 50 6.13 -0.53 -4.00
CA CYS A 50 5.12 0.51 -3.99
C CYS A 50 5.74 1.80 -3.43
N ASP A 51 6.10 2.73 -4.30
CA ASP A 51 6.71 4.01 -3.92
C ASP A 51 5.66 5.12 -4.00
N GLU A 52 5.28 5.66 -2.82
CA GLU A 52 4.24 6.71 -2.67
C GLU A 52 2.92 6.41 -3.40
N SER A 53 2.58 5.12 -3.53
CA SER A 53 1.53 4.63 -4.43
C SER A 53 0.11 5.06 -4.06
N VAL A 54 -0.13 5.51 -2.83
CA VAL A 54 -1.46 5.93 -2.34
C VAL A 54 -1.49 7.37 -1.82
N SER A 55 -0.39 8.10 -1.87
CA SER A 55 -0.25 9.43 -1.27
C SER A 55 -1.18 10.51 -1.85
N ALA A 56 -1.55 10.38 -3.14
CA ALA A 56 -2.43 11.31 -3.84
C ALA A 56 -3.92 10.92 -3.77
N LEU A 57 -4.26 9.83 -3.07
CA LEU A 57 -5.63 9.35 -2.92
C LEU A 57 -6.27 9.91 -1.64
N ASP A 58 -7.60 10.13 -1.65
CA ASP A 58 -8.32 10.42 -0.43
C ASP A 58 -8.31 9.20 0.53
N VAL A 59 -8.57 9.44 1.81
CA VAL A 59 -8.44 8.42 2.88
C VAL A 59 -9.28 7.18 2.61
N SER A 60 -10.49 7.33 2.09
CA SER A 60 -11.40 6.21 1.80
C SER A 60 -10.88 5.34 0.67
N VAL A 61 -10.48 5.95 -0.44
CA VAL A 61 -9.92 5.26 -1.61
C VAL A 61 -8.57 4.63 -1.28
N GLN A 62 -7.75 5.31 -0.49
CA GLN A 62 -6.48 4.79 0.03
C GLN A 62 -6.68 3.49 0.81
N ALA A 63 -7.64 3.44 1.73
CA ALA A 63 -7.96 2.24 2.49
C ALA A 63 -8.39 1.07 1.58
N GLN A 64 -9.19 1.34 0.57
CA GLN A 64 -9.61 0.32 -0.42
C GLN A 64 -8.41 -0.26 -1.19
N VAL A 65 -7.48 0.58 -1.63
CA VAL A 65 -6.27 0.13 -2.36
C VAL A 65 -5.34 -0.67 -1.45
N LEU A 66 -5.17 -0.26 -0.19
CA LEU A 66 -4.34 -0.98 0.77
C LEU A 66 -4.94 -2.36 1.12
N ASN A 67 -6.26 -2.46 1.29
CA ASN A 67 -6.94 -3.72 1.50
C ASN A 67 -6.77 -4.66 0.30
N LEU A 68 -6.95 -4.13 -0.91
CA LEU A 68 -6.71 -4.87 -2.14
C LEU A 68 -5.28 -5.42 -2.21
N LEU A 69 -4.26 -4.60 -1.91
CA LEU A 69 -2.86 -5.05 -1.89
C LEU A 69 -2.62 -6.17 -0.88
N ASN A 70 -3.24 -6.09 0.31
CA ASN A 70 -3.14 -7.14 1.32
C ASN A 70 -3.78 -8.45 0.84
N ASP A 71 -4.93 -8.40 0.20
CA ASP A 71 -5.61 -9.57 -0.34
C ASP A 71 -4.81 -10.22 -1.47
N LEU A 72 -4.31 -9.41 -2.40
CA LEU A 72 -3.46 -9.87 -3.49
C LEU A 72 -2.14 -10.48 -2.99
N LYS A 73 -1.52 -9.87 -1.97
CA LYS A 73 -0.32 -10.43 -1.32
C LYS A 73 -0.58 -11.83 -0.78
N LYS A 74 -1.72 -12.06 -0.13
CA LYS A 74 -2.10 -13.38 0.39
C LYS A 74 -2.39 -14.38 -0.72
N GLU A 75 -3.10 -13.95 -1.78
CA GLU A 75 -3.50 -14.81 -2.88
C GLU A 75 -2.30 -15.25 -3.75
N PHE A 76 -1.42 -14.30 -4.11
CA PHE A 76 -0.31 -14.55 -5.03
C PHE A 76 1.03 -14.85 -4.35
N GLY A 77 1.15 -14.63 -3.05
CA GLY A 77 2.34 -14.98 -2.28
C GLY A 77 3.58 -14.13 -2.54
N PHE A 78 3.44 -12.91 -3.09
CA PHE A 78 4.57 -11.99 -3.31
C PHE A 78 4.89 -11.15 -2.08
N THR A 79 6.12 -10.62 -2.03
CA THR A 79 6.55 -9.67 -1.01
C THR A 79 6.32 -8.23 -1.48
N ILE A 80 5.93 -7.34 -0.57
CA ILE A 80 5.78 -5.91 -0.85
C ILE A 80 6.87 -5.12 -0.11
N ILE A 81 7.55 -4.23 -0.83
CA ILE A 81 8.31 -3.12 -0.26
C ILE A 81 7.44 -1.87 -0.43
N PHE A 82 6.91 -1.35 0.66
CA PHE A 82 6.00 -0.21 0.65
C PHE A 82 6.71 1.03 1.19
N ILE A 83 6.85 2.06 0.36
CA ILE A 83 7.53 3.32 0.70
C ILE A 83 6.48 4.42 0.84
N SER A 84 6.44 5.08 1.99
CA SER A 84 5.55 6.19 2.26
C SER A 84 6.10 7.07 3.38
N HIS A 85 5.70 8.32 3.39
CA HIS A 85 5.95 9.24 4.50
C HIS A 85 4.89 9.14 5.61
N ASP A 86 3.78 8.44 5.37
CA ASP A 86 2.73 8.22 6.36
C ASP A 86 2.96 6.91 7.13
N LEU A 87 3.45 7.04 8.34
CA LEU A 87 3.80 5.89 9.18
C LEU A 87 2.57 5.06 9.58
N SER A 88 1.38 5.65 9.66
CA SER A 88 0.14 4.93 9.94
C SER A 88 -0.22 3.98 8.80
N VAL A 89 -0.06 4.45 7.56
CA VAL A 89 -0.24 3.64 6.35
C VAL A 89 0.78 2.51 6.29
N VAL A 90 2.05 2.84 6.53
CA VAL A 90 3.14 1.84 6.52
C VAL A 90 2.89 0.77 7.57
N ARG A 91 2.50 1.14 8.80
CA ARG A 91 2.14 0.18 9.85
C ARG A 91 1.00 -0.74 9.42
N TYR A 92 -0.03 -0.19 8.77
CA TYR A 92 -1.21 -0.96 8.37
C TYR A 92 -0.89 -2.08 7.38
N ILE A 93 0.01 -1.82 6.40
CA ILE A 93 0.29 -2.77 5.32
C ILE A 93 1.52 -3.66 5.56
N SER A 94 2.39 -3.28 6.52
CA SER A 94 3.71 -3.90 6.69
C SER A 94 3.78 -4.80 7.92
N ASP A 95 4.53 -5.89 7.80
CA ASP A 95 4.91 -6.75 8.92
C ASP A 95 6.13 -6.18 9.66
N ARG A 96 7.04 -5.55 8.91
CA ARG A 96 8.26 -4.90 9.42
C ARG A 96 8.39 -3.49 8.85
N ILE A 97 8.95 -2.59 9.65
CA ILE A 97 9.22 -1.20 9.27
C ILE A 97 10.72 -0.93 9.34
N MET A 98 11.19 -0.17 8.37
CA MET A 98 12.51 0.44 8.35
C MET A 98 12.32 1.95 8.24
N VAL A 99 12.76 2.69 9.27
CA VAL A 99 12.72 4.16 9.27
C VAL A 99 14.04 4.68 8.73
N MET A 100 13.95 5.53 7.72
CA MET A 100 15.12 6.13 7.06
C MET A 100 15.12 7.64 7.21
N ASN A 101 16.29 8.22 7.36
CA ASN A 101 16.50 9.66 7.43
C ASN A 101 17.83 10.02 6.76
N LYS A 102 17.81 10.94 5.79
CA LYS A 102 19.01 11.41 5.06
C LYS A 102 19.93 10.28 4.60
N GLY A 103 19.34 9.22 4.03
CA GLY A 103 20.09 8.07 3.50
C GLY A 103 20.61 7.08 4.55
N LYS A 104 20.24 7.24 5.82
CA LYS A 104 20.61 6.34 6.92
C LYS A 104 19.39 5.64 7.49
N ILE A 105 19.59 4.40 7.93
CA ILE A 105 18.59 3.64 8.68
C ILE A 105 18.65 4.10 10.14
N GLU A 106 17.57 4.67 10.63
CA GLU A 106 17.42 5.12 12.02
C GLU A 106 16.91 4.01 12.94
N GLU A 107 16.01 3.19 12.43
CA GLU A 107 15.39 2.10 13.19
C GLU A 107 14.80 1.06 12.26
N THR A 108 14.81 -0.20 12.67
CA THR A 108 14.12 -1.30 11.98
C THR A 108 13.56 -2.30 12.99
N GLY A 109 12.39 -2.85 12.72
CA GLY A 109 11.76 -3.83 13.60
C GLY A 109 10.38 -4.27 13.13
N ALA A 110 9.69 -5.03 13.96
CA ALA A 110 8.28 -5.35 13.75
C ALA A 110 7.44 -4.07 13.71
N ALA A 111 6.44 -4.01 12.84
CA ALA A 111 5.67 -2.79 12.60
C ALA A 111 5.07 -2.20 13.87
N ASP A 112 4.43 -3.04 14.69
CA ASP A 112 3.84 -2.58 15.95
C ASP A 112 4.90 -2.15 16.98
N SER A 113 6.04 -2.81 17.03
CA SER A 113 7.14 -2.44 17.94
C SER A 113 7.71 -1.07 17.60
N VAL A 114 7.98 -0.81 16.32
CA VAL A 114 8.49 0.50 15.85
C VAL A 114 7.45 1.61 16.06
N TYR A 115 6.17 1.30 15.84
CA TYR A 115 5.10 2.29 15.95
C TYR A 115 4.76 2.64 17.41
N PHE A 116 4.56 1.64 18.28
CA PHE A 116 4.12 1.86 19.65
C PHE A 116 5.24 2.00 20.68
N ASN A 117 6.42 1.48 20.38
CA ASN A 117 7.58 1.51 21.28
C ASN A 117 8.88 1.85 20.53
N PRO A 118 8.93 3.02 19.85
CA PRO A 118 10.09 3.45 19.07
C PRO A 118 11.31 3.64 19.98
N GLN A 119 12.48 3.21 19.50
CA GLN A 119 13.73 3.35 20.22
C GLN A 119 14.53 4.57 19.75
N SER A 120 14.52 4.85 18.44
CA SER A 120 15.21 6.00 17.86
C SER A 120 14.50 7.33 18.19
N ASP A 121 15.25 8.35 18.58
CA ASP A 121 14.71 9.70 18.81
C ASP A 121 14.07 10.29 17.54
N TYR A 122 14.60 9.96 16.37
CA TYR A 122 14.00 10.37 15.11
C TYR A 122 12.63 9.76 14.92
N THR A 123 12.51 8.43 15.14
CA THR A 123 11.23 7.72 15.05
C THR A 123 10.20 8.25 16.03
N LYS A 124 10.62 8.54 17.29
CA LYS A 124 9.76 9.14 18.31
C LYS A 124 9.17 10.48 17.86
N ARG A 125 10.02 11.35 17.28
CA ARG A 125 9.56 12.64 16.73
C ARG A 125 8.62 12.48 15.54
N LEU A 126 8.92 11.52 14.67
CA LEU A 126 8.09 11.22 13.51
C LEU A 126 6.69 10.78 13.94
N ILE A 127 6.58 9.88 14.92
CA ILE A 127 5.31 9.41 15.48
C ILE A 127 4.57 10.53 16.21
N ALA A 128 5.27 11.35 16.97
CA ALA A 128 4.67 12.48 17.69
C ALA A 128 4.05 13.53 16.75
N SER A 129 4.48 13.58 15.49
CA SER A 129 3.93 14.48 14.46
C SER A 129 2.63 13.96 13.82
N ILE A 130 2.24 12.72 14.09
CA ILE A 130 1.00 12.14 13.55
C ILE A 130 -0.20 12.76 14.28
N PRO A 131 -1.23 13.27 13.56
CA PRO A 131 -2.43 13.81 14.20
C PRO A 131 -3.13 12.77 15.07
N LYS A 132 -3.42 13.12 16.33
CA LYS A 132 -3.99 12.19 17.33
C LYS A 132 -5.34 11.57 16.96
N GLY A 133 -6.06 12.09 15.98
CA GLY A 133 -7.33 11.55 15.51
C GLY A 133 -7.25 10.24 14.73
N VAL A 134 -6.07 9.89 14.23
CA VAL A 134 -5.87 8.68 13.40
C VAL A 134 -5.58 7.42 14.26
N ILE A 135 -5.17 7.62 15.52
CA ILE A 135 -4.71 6.52 16.40
C ILE A 135 -5.88 5.77 17.06
N ALA A 136 -7.08 6.37 17.15
CA ALA A 136 -8.14 5.88 18.01
C ALA A 136 -9.01 4.73 17.44
N ASN A 137 -8.92 4.37 16.17
CA ASN A 137 -9.90 3.49 15.52
C ASN A 137 -9.50 2.02 15.35
N HIS A 138 -8.43 1.52 15.98
CA HIS A 138 -8.00 0.12 15.80
C HIS A 138 -7.80 -0.69 17.09
N GLN A 139 -8.47 -0.29 18.20
CA GLN A 139 -8.45 -1.11 19.42
C GLN A 139 -9.75 -1.88 19.70
N SER A 140 -10.63 -2.05 18.70
CA SER A 140 -11.88 -2.81 18.87
C SER A 140 -12.05 -3.78 17.70
N SER A 141 -11.45 -4.94 17.78
CA SER A 141 -11.97 -6.23 17.29
C SER A 141 -10.95 -7.34 17.58
#